data_119987c71a5920023e5d0b0e6f72a0e1
#
_entry.id   119987c71a5920023e5d0b0e6f72a0e1
#
_cell.length_a   1.000
_cell.length_b   1.000
_cell.length_c   1.000
_cell.angle_alpha   90.00
_cell.angle_beta   90.00
_cell.angle_gamma   90.00
#
_symmetry.space_group_name_H-M   'P 1'
#
loop_
_entity.id
_entity.type
_entity.pdbx_description
1 polymer ?
#
loop_
_entity_poly.entity_id
_entity_poly.type
_entity_poly.pdbx_seq_one_letter_code
_entity_poly.pdbx_strand_id
1 'polypeptide(L)'
;MKTRTKVLLGLLIYFGVAILLVVIFGNAGKNEEFKPQDEFKLEPWLSIEVGGIDFSINRAVFYLVLASALTISVMVWISRRMQQKPNRVQIAMELAYDLTRNNITGGNLEQRVATRWFPFLATLFFFLWFSNVIGYLPLPTNTAETVNIFGLELPTFAIYAATANISVPLALTLVVWISYNVEGIRAKGFLPYFRSWLPPGLESMNPVGKGLIFVIEVISHFVRLISLSVRLFANILAGHLLLLFMGGGDRKSTRLNSSH
;
A
#
# COMPACT_ATOMS: atom_id res chain seq x y z
N MET A 1 -28.91 21.81 -0.22
CA MET A 1 -27.59 22.37 -0.57
C MET A 1 -27.09 21.67 -1.83
N LYS A 2 -26.71 22.42 -2.87
CA LYS A 2 -26.18 21.88 -4.14
C LYS A 2 -24.88 21.11 -3.85
N THR A 3 -24.63 20.03 -4.57
CA THR A 3 -23.46 19.14 -4.35
C THR A 3 -22.13 19.91 -4.38
N ARG A 4 -22.03 20.96 -5.21
CA ARG A 4 -20.87 21.88 -5.24
C ARG A 4 -20.62 22.56 -3.89
N THR A 5 -21.67 22.97 -3.17
CA THR A 5 -21.56 23.64 -1.86
C THR A 5 -21.06 22.67 -0.79
N LYS A 6 -21.44 21.38 -0.84
CA LYS A 6 -20.97 20.36 0.10
C LYS A 6 -19.48 20.04 -0.12
N VAL A 7 -19.03 19.98 -1.37
CA VAL A 7 -17.62 19.75 -1.71
C VAL A 7 -16.77 20.96 -1.31
N LEU A 8 -17.25 22.19 -1.60
CA LEU A 8 -16.57 23.43 -1.17
C LEU A 8 -16.50 23.54 0.35
N LEU A 9 -17.57 23.19 1.06
CA LEU A 9 -17.59 23.17 2.51
C LEU A 9 -16.62 22.12 3.07
N GLY A 10 -16.56 20.93 2.49
CA GLY A 10 -15.60 19.90 2.87
C GLY A 10 -14.15 20.33 2.67
N LEU A 11 -13.85 20.98 1.54
CA LEU A 11 -12.52 21.55 1.30
C LEU A 11 -12.20 22.69 2.28
N LEU A 12 -13.14 23.58 2.55
CA LEU A 12 -12.97 24.66 3.53
C LEU A 12 -12.73 24.12 4.94
N ILE A 13 -13.46 23.08 5.36
CA ILE A 13 -13.24 22.42 6.64
C ILE A 13 -11.85 21.77 6.67
N TYR A 14 -11.47 21.09 5.61
CA TYR A 14 -10.15 20.44 5.49
C TYR A 14 -9.02 21.47 5.60
N PHE A 15 -9.07 22.54 4.80
CA PHE A 15 -8.07 23.62 4.86
C PHE A 15 -8.12 24.37 6.20
N GLY A 16 -9.32 24.59 6.77
CA GLY A 16 -9.48 25.20 8.09
C GLY A 16 -8.84 24.37 9.19
N VAL A 17 -9.04 23.06 9.19
CA VAL A 17 -8.41 22.13 10.15
C VAL A 17 -6.90 22.07 9.91
N ALA A 18 -6.44 22.02 8.68
CA ALA A 18 -5.01 22.04 8.36
C ALA A 18 -4.34 23.35 8.84
N ILE A 19 -4.96 24.50 8.60
CA ILE A 19 -4.47 25.81 9.09
C ILE A 19 -4.50 25.87 10.61
N LEU A 20 -5.56 25.38 11.25
CA LEU A 20 -5.69 25.34 12.70
C LEU A 20 -4.60 24.47 13.33
N LEU A 21 -4.32 23.31 12.74
CA LEU A 21 -3.21 22.44 13.16
C LEU A 21 -1.86 23.13 12.98
N VAL A 22 -1.65 23.85 11.88
CA VAL A 22 -0.40 24.62 11.64
C VAL A 22 -0.29 25.79 12.64
N VAL A 23 -1.39 26.44 13.01
CA VAL A 23 -1.37 27.55 14.00
C VAL A 23 -1.13 27.03 15.42
N ILE A 24 -1.75 25.90 15.79
CA ILE A 24 -1.59 25.31 17.14
C ILE A 24 -0.21 24.66 17.30
N PHE A 25 0.28 23.97 16.26
CA PHE A 25 1.52 23.20 16.31
C PHE A 25 2.66 23.81 15.49
N GLY A 26 2.43 24.90 14.77
CA GLY A 26 3.26 25.44 13.71
C GLY A 26 4.64 26.00 14.09
N ASN A 27 4.94 26.09 15.39
CA ASN A 27 6.29 26.47 15.85
C ASN A 27 6.99 25.35 16.63
N ALA A 28 6.28 24.32 17.06
CA ALA A 28 6.82 23.18 17.79
C ALA A 28 7.29 22.08 16.84
N GLY A 29 8.04 22.38 15.81
CA GLY A 29 8.47 21.34 14.89
C GLY A 29 9.04 21.86 13.58
N LYS A 30 9.71 23.01 13.61
CA LYS A 30 10.53 23.44 12.48
C LYS A 30 11.81 22.60 12.49
N ASN A 31 11.82 21.49 11.75
CA ASN A 31 13.06 20.82 11.40
C ASN A 31 13.96 21.84 10.71
N GLU A 32 15.01 22.29 11.37
CA GLU A 32 16.02 23.19 10.79
C GLU A 32 16.78 22.50 9.66
N GLU A 33 16.81 21.18 9.65
CA GLU A 33 17.44 20.34 8.63
C GLU A 33 16.49 19.22 8.19
N PHE A 34 15.68 19.48 7.16
CA PHE A 34 14.79 18.46 6.57
C PHE A 34 15.62 17.41 5.84
N LYS A 35 15.67 16.20 6.41
CA LYS A 35 16.28 15.02 5.79
C LYS A 35 15.16 14.06 5.33
N PRO A 36 14.88 13.98 4.02
CA PRO A 36 13.82 13.10 3.51
C PRO A 36 13.97 11.62 3.91
N GLN A 37 15.22 11.21 4.18
CA GLN A 37 15.55 9.84 4.57
C GLN A 37 15.05 9.48 5.98
N ASP A 38 14.97 10.45 6.90
CA ASP A 38 14.54 10.23 8.28
C ASP A 38 13.02 9.99 8.39
N GLU A 39 12.26 10.47 7.38
CA GLU A 39 10.81 10.20 7.28
C GLU A 39 10.48 8.70 7.14
N PHE A 40 11.42 7.90 6.63
CA PHE A 40 11.24 6.47 6.41
C PHE A 40 11.78 5.61 7.56
N LYS A 41 12.39 6.21 8.59
CA LYS A 41 12.81 5.47 9.77
C LYS A 41 11.60 5.06 10.59
N LEU A 42 11.52 3.77 10.89
CA LEU A 42 10.46 3.18 11.72
C LEU A 42 10.96 3.03 13.15
N GLU A 43 10.70 4.03 13.97
CA GLU A 43 10.91 3.91 15.41
C GLU A 43 9.74 3.14 16.06
N PRO A 44 10.00 2.18 16.94
CA PRO A 44 8.96 1.44 17.64
C PRO A 44 8.24 2.36 18.62
N TRP A 45 6.91 2.45 18.54
CA TRP A 45 6.09 3.16 19.51
C TRP A 45 5.87 2.34 20.78
N LEU A 46 5.72 1.03 20.61
CA LEU A 46 5.56 0.08 21.68
C LEU A 46 6.47 -1.12 21.40
N SER A 47 7.52 -1.29 22.20
CA SER A 47 8.41 -2.43 22.09
C SER A 47 7.79 -3.63 22.79
N ILE A 48 7.45 -4.67 22.05
CA ILE A 48 6.94 -5.94 22.56
C ILE A 48 7.88 -7.04 22.08
N GLU A 49 8.70 -7.58 22.98
CA GLU A 49 9.54 -8.73 22.69
C GLU A 49 8.90 -10.01 23.25
N VAL A 50 8.59 -10.97 22.41
CA VAL A 50 8.06 -12.27 22.81
C VAL A 50 8.96 -13.37 22.26
N GLY A 51 9.67 -14.05 23.15
CA GLY A 51 10.50 -15.22 22.81
C GLY A 51 11.65 -14.91 21.83
N GLY A 52 12.22 -13.70 21.86
CA GLY A 52 13.32 -13.28 20.97
C GLY A 52 12.87 -12.80 19.58
N ILE A 53 11.56 -12.70 19.36
CA ILE A 53 10.96 -12.10 18.16
C ILE A 53 10.39 -10.73 18.55
N ASP A 54 10.78 -9.71 17.81
CA ASP A 54 10.30 -8.34 18.00
C ASP A 54 8.93 -8.14 17.33
N PHE A 55 7.87 -7.97 18.16
CA PHE A 55 6.51 -7.64 17.76
C PHE A 55 6.18 -6.16 17.99
N SER A 56 7.18 -5.30 17.97
CA SER A 56 6.99 -3.88 18.22
C SER A 56 5.98 -3.25 17.27
N ILE A 57 5.05 -2.49 17.84
CA ILE A 57 4.09 -1.70 17.08
C ILE A 57 4.76 -0.41 16.64
N ASN A 58 4.95 -0.28 15.34
CA ASN A 58 5.48 0.91 14.71
C ASN A 58 4.42 1.62 13.85
N ARG A 59 4.76 2.77 13.28
CA ARG A 59 3.87 3.54 12.40
C ARG A 59 3.34 2.71 11.23
N ALA A 60 4.19 1.87 10.61
CA ALA A 60 3.77 1.05 9.47
C ALA A 60 2.66 0.06 9.85
N VAL A 61 2.77 -0.61 11.00
CA VAL A 61 1.76 -1.54 11.52
C VAL A 61 0.45 -0.80 11.79
N PHE A 62 0.50 0.37 12.43
CA PHE A 62 -0.68 1.17 12.71
C PHE A 62 -1.43 1.56 11.43
N TYR A 63 -0.73 2.10 10.43
CA TYR A 63 -1.35 2.48 9.16
C TYR A 63 -1.83 1.28 8.33
N LEU A 64 -1.19 0.13 8.46
CA LEU A 64 -1.63 -1.12 7.83
C LEU A 64 -2.97 -1.60 8.43
N VAL A 65 -3.11 -1.55 9.76
CA VAL A 65 -4.37 -1.86 10.46
C VAL A 65 -5.45 -0.83 10.10
N LEU A 66 -5.10 0.45 10.06
CA LEU A 66 -6.00 1.52 9.66
C LEU A 66 -6.50 1.35 8.22
N ALA A 67 -5.61 1.03 7.29
CA ALA A 67 -5.96 0.75 5.89
C ALA A 67 -6.88 -0.47 5.76
N SER A 68 -6.62 -1.52 6.54
CA SER A 68 -7.47 -2.72 6.62
C SER A 68 -8.87 -2.37 7.13
N ALA A 69 -8.94 -1.64 8.25
CA ALA A 69 -10.20 -1.22 8.85
C ALA A 69 -10.99 -0.29 7.92
N LEU A 70 -10.31 0.64 7.24
CA LEU A 70 -10.93 1.53 6.26
C LEU A 70 -11.46 0.75 5.06
N THR A 71 -10.69 -0.19 4.53
CA THR A 71 -11.10 -1.05 3.42
C THR A 71 -12.37 -1.82 3.78
N ILE A 72 -12.39 -2.49 4.93
CA ILE A 72 -13.55 -3.25 5.40
C ILE A 72 -14.76 -2.31 5.62
N SER A 73 -14.55 -1.20 6.32
CA SER A 73 -15.62 -0.26 6.66
C SER A 73 -16.26 0.35 5.42
N VAL A 74 -15.46 0.77 4.44
CA VAL A 74 -15.95 1.37 3.19
C VAL A 74 -16.69 0.32 2.36
N MET A 75 -16.13 -0.90 2.23
CA MET A 75 -16.77 -1.98 1.48
C MET A 75 -18.12 -2.39 2.10
N VAL A 76 -18.18 -2.56 3.42
CA VAL A 76 -19.41 -2.87 4.12
C VAL A 76 -20.43 -1.74 4.03
N TRP A 77 -19.96 -0.48 4.18
CA TRP A 77 -20.84 0.69 4.08
C TRP A 77 -21.48 0.82 2.69
N ILE A 78 -20.69 0.65 1.61
CA ILE A 78 -21.18 0.70 0.24
C ILE A 78 -22.15 -0.46 -0.02
N SER A 79 -21.78 -1.69 0.36
CA SER A 79 -22.62 -2.88 0.18
C SER A 79 -24.00 -2.72 0.84
N ARG A 80 -24.05 -2.08 2.03
CA ARG A 80 -25.32 -1.84 2.75
C ARG A 80 -26.14 -0.68 2.20
N ARG A 81 -25.54 0.23 1.41
CA ARG A 81 -26.16 1.44 0.90
C ARG A 81 -26.34 1.47 -0.61
N MET A 82 -26.19 0.34 -1.28
CA MET A 82 -26.47 0.22 -2.71
C MET A 82 -27.92 0.56 -3.03
N GLN A 83 -28.11 1.47 -3.99
CA GLN A 83 -29.41 1.94 -4.46
C GLN A 83 -29.56 1.68 -5.94
N GLN A 84 -30.81 1.50 -6.44
CA GLN A 84 -31.10 1.32 -7.87
C GLN A 84 -30.72 2.58 -8.70
N LYS A 85 -30.75 3.77 -8.08
CA LYS A 85 -30.19 5.01 -8.69
C LYS A 85 -28.86 5.31 -8.01
N PRO A 86 -27.72 4.95 -8.64
CA PRO A 86 -26.42 5.03 -8.00
C PRO A 86 -26.02 6.47 -7.71
N ASN A 87 -25.48 6.70 -6.51
CA ASN A 87 -24.84 7.95 -6.15
C ASN A 87 -23.42 7.98 -6.77
N ARG A 88 -22.79 9.16 -6.90
CA ARG A 88 -21.44 9.32 -7.47
C ARG A 88 -20.38 8.45 -6.82
N VAL A 89 -20.46 8.27 -5.49
CA VAL A 89 -19.54 7.39 -4.74
C VAL A 89 -19.78 5.92 -5.14
N GLN A 90 -21.04 5.52 -5.25
CA GLN A 90 -21.41 4.16 -5.70
C GLN A 90 -20.90 3.90 -7.11
N ILE A 91 -21.08 4.85 -8.04
CA ILE A 91 -20.58 4.73 -9.43
C ILE A 91 -19.06 4.55 -9.45
N ALA A 92 -18.31 5.34 -8.67
CA ALA A 92 -16.86 5.22 -8.61
C ALA A 92 -16.40 3.84 -8.08
N MET A 93 -17.11 3.31 -7.09
CA MET A 93 -16.80 1.99 -6.53
C MET A 93 -17.24 0.85 -7.45
N GLU A 94 -18.37 1.00 -8.15
CA GLU A 94 -18.81 0.05 -9.18
C GLU A 94 -17.81 -0.01 -10.33
N LEU A 95 -17.29 1.15 -10.78
CA LEU A 95 -16.22 1.20 -11.79
C LEU A 95 -14.93 0.50 -11.31
N ALA A 96 -14.52 0.73 -10.08
CA ALA A 96 -13.34 0.06 -9.50
C ALA A 96 -13.57 -1.46 -9.34
N TYR A 97 -14.79 -1.86 -8.97
CA TYR A 97 -15.19 -3.27 -8.91
C TYR A 97 -15.18 -3.91 -10.29
N ASP A 98 -15.75 -3.25 -11.29
CA ASP A 98 -15.76 -3.71 -12.68
C ASP A 98 -14.37 -3.81 -13.28
N LEU A 99 -13.49 -2.83 -13.00
CA LEU A 99 -12.09 -2.88 -13.38
C LEU A 99 -11.43 -4.15 -12.82
N THR A 100 -11.63 -4.42 -11.53
CA THR A 100 -11.04 -5.59 -10.87
C THR A 100 -11.63 -6.89 -11.42
N ARG A 101 -12.93 -6.95 -11.62
CA ARG A 101 -13.63 -8.16 -12.05
C ARG A 101 -13.38 -8.50 -13.51
N ASN A 102 -13.59 -7.53 -14.40
CA ASN A 102 -13.59 -7.77 -15.84
C ASN A 102 -12.20 -7.63 -16.44
N ASN A 103 -11.46 -6.57 -16.09
CA ASN A 103 -10.15 -6.31 -16.71
C ASN A 103 -9.02 -7.05 -16.03
N ILE A 104 -8.97 -7.05 -14.68
CA ILE A 104 -7.85 -7.68 -13.96
C ILE A 104 -8.07 -9.18 -13.86
N THR A 105 -9.21 -9.61 -13.36
CA THR A 105 -9.47 -11.02 -13.09
C THR A 105 -9.93 -11.75 -14.34
N GLY A 106 -11.00 -11.26 -14.99
CA GLY A 106 -11.63 -11.91 -16.14
C GLY A 106 -10.79 -11.85 -17.42
N GLY A 107 -9.99 -10.78 -17.59
CA GLY A 107 -9.11 -10.64 -18.75
C GLY A 107 -7.86 -11.54 -18.71
N ASN A 108 -7.47 -12.06 -17.53
CA ASN A 108 -6.23 -12.83 -17.36
C ASN A 108 -6.45 -14.28 -16.91
N LEU A 109 -7.63 -14.62 -16.44
CA LEU A 109 -7.95 -15.94 -15.90
C LEU A 109 -9.14 -16.57 -16.64
N GLU A 110 -9.14 -17.89 -16.76
CA GLU A 110 -10.30 -18.66 -17.21
C GLU A 110 -11.51 -18.38 -16.29
N GLN A 111 -12.70 -18.26 -16.87
CA GLN A 111 -13.93 -17.83 -16.19
C GLN A 111 -14.19 -18.52 -14.85
N ARG A 112 -13.96 -19.83 -14.80
CA ARG A 112 -14.17 -20.64 -13.58
C ARG A 112 -13.18 -20.27 -12.47
N VAL A 113 -11.91 -20.08 -12.82
CA VAL A 113 -10.84 -19.68 -11.92
C VAL A 113 -11.03 -18.23 -11.52
N ALA A 114 -11.37 -17.36 -12.49
CA ALA A 114 -11.64 -15.95 -12.27
C ALA A 114 -12.70 -15.72 -11.19
N THR A 115 -13.84 -16.41 -11.25
CA THR A 115 -14.92 -16.28 -10.26
C THR A 115 -14.46 -16.69 -8.85
N ARG A 116 -13.62 -17.71 -8.73
CA ARG A 116 -13.12 -18.19 -7.44
C ARG A 116 -12.06 -17.26 -6.84
N TRP A 117 -11.18 -16.72 -7.68
CA TRP A 117 -10.05 -15.87 -7.24
C TRP A 117 -10.43 -14.39 -7.11
N PHE A 118 -11.54 -13.97 -7.71
CA PHE A 118 -12.00 -12.60 -7.69
C PHE A 118 -12.08 -11.97 -6.29
N PRO A 119 -12.69 -12.61 -5.25
CA PRO A 119 -12.77 -11.99 -3.93
C PRO A 119 -11.38 -11.70 -3.33
N PHE A 120 -10.42 -12.61 -3.50
CA PHE A 120 -9.05 -12.44 -3.02
C PHE A 120 -8.33 -11.30 -3.74
N LEU A 121 -8.39 -11.28 -5.07
CA LEU A 121 -7.74 -10.24 -5.89
C LEU A 121 -8.38 -8.86 -5.68
N ALA A 122 -9.71 -8.80 -5.55
CA ALA A 122 -10.42 -7.57 -5.23
C ALA A 122 -10.03 -7.05 -3.85
N THR A 123 -9.96 -7.91 -2.84
CA THR A 123 -9.53 -7.51 -1.49
C THR A 123 -8.11 -6.94 -1.51
N LEU A 124 -7.16 -7.59 -2.19
CA LEU A 124 -5.79 -7.08 -2.33
C LEU A 124 -5.76 -5.73 -3.06
N PHE A 125 -6.52 -5.59 -4.15
CA PHE A 125 -6.58 -4.35 -4.92
C PHE A 125 -7.08 -3.19 -4.06
N PHE A 126 -8.22 -3.35 -3.39
CA PHE A 126 -8.78 -2.28 -2.55
C PHE A 126 -7.93 -2.00 -1.31
N PHE A 127 -7.35 -3.03 -0.69
CA PHE A 127 -6.44 -2.86 0.43
C PHE A 127 -5.21 -2.03 0.03
N LEU A 128 -4.55 -2.37 -1.08
CA LEU A 128 -3.41 -1.61 -1.59
C LEU A 128 -3.82 -0.20 -2.01
N TRP A 129 -4.98 -0.04 -2.63
CA TRP A 129 -5.49 1.26 -3.03
C TRP A 129 -5.70 2.18 -1.82
N PHE A 130 -6.41 1.71 -0.79
CA PHE A 130 -6.62 2.50 0.43
C PHE A 130 -5.31 2.74 1.19
N SER A 131 -4.42 1.76 1.29
CA SER A 131 -3.10 1.92 1.89
C SER A 131 -2.30 3.05 1.25
N ASN A 132 -2.34 3.14 -0.07
CA ASN A 132 -1.64 4.18 -0.82
C ASN A 132 -2.35 5.53 -0.70
N VAL A 133 -3.68 5.57 -0.79
CA VAL A 133 -4.46 6.81 -0.64
C VAL A 133 -4.22 7.45 0.73
N ILE A 134 -4.17 6.66 1.81
CA ILE A 134 -3.84 7.18 3.14
C ILE A 134 -2.46 7.85 3.12
N GLY A 135 -1.46 7.21 2.53
CA GLY A 135 -0.11 7.74 2.47
C GLY A 135 0.04 9.02 1.64
N TYR A 136 -0.88 9.29 0.71
CA TYR A 136 -0.88 10.51 -0.12
C TYR A 136 -1.71 11.66 0.45
N LEU A 137 -2.38 11.49 1.60
CA LEU A 137 -3.10 12.59 2.22
C LEU A 137 -2.09 13.63 2.75
N PRO A 138 -2.12 14.89 2.24
CA PRO A 138 -1.18 15.91 2.67
C PRO A 138 -1.61 16.44 4.04
N LEU A 139 -1.19 15.79 5.10
CA LEU A 139 -1.28 16.32 6.47
C LEU A 139 0.07 16.89 6.89
N PRO A 140 0.09 17.93 7.75
CA PRO A 140 1.35 18.46 8.25
C PRO A 140 2.08 17.37 9.03
N THR A 141 3.19 16.91 8.47
CA THR A 141 4.01 15.83 9.03
C THR A 141 5.25 16.43 9.67
N ASN A 142 5.40 16.21 10.97
CA ASN A 142 6.68 16.36 11.65
C ASN A 142 7.05 15.01 12.25
N THR A 143 8.17 14.44 11.81
CA THR A 143 8.62 13.11 12.25
C THR A 143 9.64 13.19 13.37
N ALA A 144 10.15 14.39 13.68
CA ALA A 144 11.31 14.57 14.54
C ALA A 144 10.98 14.86 16.01
N GLU A 145 9.72 15.12 16.36
CA GLU A 145 9.37 15.52 17.74
C GLU A 145 8.15 14.77 18.27
N THR A 146 8.20 14.41 19.57
CA THR A 146 7.05 13.96 20.34
C THR A 146 6.16 15.18 20.66
N VAL A 147 4.85 15.02 20.52
CA VAL A 147 3.89 16.06 20.90
C VAL A 147 3.39 15.80 22.33
N ASN A 148 3.66 16.72 23.23
CA ASN A 148 3.12 16.67 24.58
C ASN A 148 1.65 17.11 24.58
N ILE A 149 0.73 16.16 24.69
CA ILE A 149 -0.70 16.43 24.86
C ILE A 149 -1.08 16.01 26.29
N PHE A 150 -1.45 16.99 27.13
CA PHE A 150 -1.83 16.76 28.53
C PHE A 150 -0.80 16.02 29.39
N GLY A 151 0.51 16.19 29.10
CA GLY A 151 1.59 15.54 29.87
C GLY A 151 1.91 14.12 29.41
N LEU A 152 1.30 13.63 28.35
CA LEU A 152 1.64 12.40 27.66
C LEU A 152 2.46 12.74 26.41
N GLU A 153 3.69 12.23 26.34
CA GLU A 153 4.52 12.30 25.15
C GLU A 153 3.96 11.31 24.11
N LEU A 154 3.15 11.83 23.19
CA LEU A 154 2.65 11.02 22.08
C LEU A 154 3.56 11.18 20.87
N PRO A 155 3.94 10.09 20.20
CA PRO A 155 4.67 10.16 18.95
C PRO A 155 3.84 10.90 17.90
N THR A 156 4.48 11.73 17.10
CA THR A 156 3.81 12.43 16.01
C THR A 156 3.17 11.45 15.04
N PHE A 157 1.88 11.62 14.78
CA PHE A 157 1.15 10.85 13.77
C PHE A 157 1.49 11.35 12.36
N ALA A 158 2.78 11.29 12.01
CA ALA A 158 3.18 11.55 10.63
C ALA A 158 2.58 10.48 9.73
N ILE A 159 1.82 10.90 8.71
CA ILE A 159 1.20 9.97 7.78
C ILE A 159 2.29 9.21 7.03
N TYR A 160 2.17 7.91 7.12
CA TYR A 160 3.12 6.98 6.54
C TYR A 160 2.38 6.01 5.61
N ALA A 161 2.82 5.91 4.35
CA ALA A 161 2.35 4.84 3.49
C ALA A 161 2.98 3.52 3.95
N ALA A 162 2.18 2.62 4.51
CA ALA A 162 2.67 1.32 4.99
C ALA A 162 3.44 0.55 3.90
N THR A 163 3.06 0.73 2.65
CA THR A 163 3.68 0.14 1.45
C THR A 163 5.01 0.80 1.05
N ALA A 164 5.38 1.94 1.66
CA ALA A 164 6.72 2.54 1.52
C ALA A 164 7.80 1.83 2.34
N ASN A 165 7.45 0.80 3.11
CA ASN A 165 8.40 -0.13 3.69
C ASN A 165 8.41 -1.43 2.87
N ILE A 166 9.59 -1.89 2.45
CA ILE A 166 9.75 -3.09 1.61
C ILE A 166 9.17 -4.36 2.24
N SER A 167 9.12 -4.43 3.58
CA SER A 167 8.58 -5.59 4.31
C SER A 167 7.10 -5.84 4.00
N VAL A 168 6.30 -4.77 3.84
CA VAL A 168 4.86 -4.89 3.56
C VAL A 168 4.59 -5.42 2.14
N PRO A 169 5.14 -4.83 1.05
CA PRO A 169 5.06 -5.39 -0.28
C PRO A 169 5.60 -6.81 -0.37
N LEU A 170 6.70 -7.11 0.33
CA LEU A 170 7.29 -8.46 0.34
C LEU A 170 6.34 -9.47 0.99
N ALA A 171 5.75 -9.15 2.15
CA ALA A 171 4.79 -10.01 2.82
C ALA A 171 3.54 -10.25 1.95
N LEU A 172 2.98 -9.20 1.34
CA LEU A 172 1.83 -9.32 0.45
C LEU A 172 2.15 -10.18 -0.78
N THR A 173 3.30 -9.96 -1.40
CA THR A 173 3.76 -10.75 -2.54
C THR A 173 3.98 -12.21 -2.14
N LEU A 174 4.50 -12.47 -0.94
CA LEU A 174 4.66 -13.82 -0.41
C LEU A 174 3.30 -14.51 -0.21
N VAL A 175 2.31 -13.81 0.32
CA VAL A 175 0.93 -14.35 0.45
C VAL A 175 0.36 -14.71 -0.91
N VAL A 176 0.52 -13.85 -1.91
CA VAL A 176 0.08 -14.14 -3.29
C VAL A 176 0.86 -15.33 -3.86
N TRP A 177 2.17 -15.39 -3.66
CA TRP A 177 3.03 -16.47 -4.11
C TRP A 177 2.62 -17.82 -3.51
N ILE A 178 2.41 -17.88 -2.20
CA ILE A 178 1.91 -19.08 -1.51
C ILE A 178 0.55 -19.48 -2.05
N SER A 179 -0.36 -18.51 -2.19
CA SER A 179 -1.74 -18.76 -2.61
C SER A 179 -1.80 -19.42 -3.99
N TYR A 180 -1.08 -18.91 -5.00
CA TYR A 180 -1.12 -19.52 -6.32
C TYR A 180 -0.37 -20.86 -6.37
N ASN A 181 0.69 -21.06 -5.57
CA ASN A 181 1.37 -22.36 -5.48
C ASN A 181 0.44 -23.41 -4.83
N VAL A 182 -0.26 -23.06 -3.75
CA VAL A 182 -1.23 -23.96 -3.10
C VAL A 182 -2.34 -24.34 -4.07
N GLU A 183 -2.87 -23.38 -4.83
CA GLU A 183 -3.92 -23.67 -5.81
C GLU A 183 -3.40 -24.54 -6.96
N GLY A 184 -2.17 -24.28 -7.45
CA GLY A 184 -1.53 -25.12 -8.45
C GLY A 184 -1.31 -26.57 -7.99
N ILE A 185 -0.90 -26.77 -6.74
CA ILE A 185 -0.75 -28.09 -6.12
C ILE A 185 -2.12 -28.77 -5.95
N ARG A 186 -3.17 -28.01 -5.54
CA ARG A 186 -4.53 -28.55 -5.41
C ARG A 186 -5.13 -28.96 -6.75
N ALA A 187 -4.84 -28.23 -7.81
CA ALA A 187 -5.39 -28.50 -9.15
C ALA A 187 -4.70 -29.67 -9.86
N LYS A 188 -3.38 -29.80 -9.72
CA LYS A 188 -2.57 -30.78 -10.46
C LYS A 188 -2.01 -31.91 -9.59
N GLY A 189 -2.01 -31.78 -8.27
CA GLY A 189 -1.29 -32.64 -7.35
C GLY A 189 0.17 -32.18 -7.16
N PHE A 190 0.82 -32.64 -6.07
CA PHE A 190 2.14 -32.16 -5.65
C PHE A 190 3.24 -32.41 -6.72
N LEU A 191 3.46 -33.68 -7.09
CA LEU A 191 4.51 -34.03 -8.05
C LEU A 191 4.25 -33.51 -9.48
N PRO A 192 3.01 -33.62 -10.04
CA PRO A 192 2.72 -33.07 -11.36
C PRO A 192 2.82 -31.56 -11.42
N TYR A 193 2.57 -30.85 -10.32
CA TYR A 193 2.70 -29.40 -10.24
C TYR A 193 4.15 -28.96 -10.47
N PHE A 194 5.12 -29.53 -9.74
CA PHE A 194 6.53 -29.20 -9.94
C PHE A 194 7.04 -29.66 -11.32
N ARG A 195 6.54 -30.78 -11.83
CA ARG A 195 6.86 -31.21 -13.18
C ARG A 195 6.30 -30.27 -14.25
N SER A 196 5.19 -29.57 -13.98
CA SER A 196 4.60 -28.62 -14.90
C SER A 196 5.37 -27.28 -14.98
N TRP A 197 6.38 -27.07 -14.15
CA TRP A 197 7.31 -25.95 -14.29
C TRP A 197 8.27 -26.13 -15.46
N LEU A 198 8.52 -27.39 -15.87
CA LEU A 198 9.29 -27.65 -17.08
C LEU A 198 8.45 -27.25 -18.32
N PRO A 199 8.98 -26.42 -19.21
CA PRO A 199 8.30 -26.08 -20.48
C PRO A 199 7.99 -27.32 -21.31
N PRO A 200 6.85 -27.35 -22.00
CA PRO A 200 6.55 -28.45 -22.96
C PRO A 200 7.56 -28.44 -24.10
N GLY A 201 7.94 -29.62 -24.60
CA GLY A 201 8.89 -29.76 -25.72
C GLY A 201 10.30 -30.22 -25.34
N LEU A 202 10.56 -30.42 -24.04
CA LEU A 202 11.87 -30.90 -23.56
C LEU A 202 11.99 -32.44 -23.54
N GLU A 203 11.02 -33.17 -24.12
CA GLU A 203 10.95 -34.62 -24.02
C GLU A 203 12.19 -35.32 -24.63
N SER A 204 12.76 -34.74 -25.68
CA SER A 204 13.96 -35.23 -26.38
C SER A 204 15.29 -34.81 -25.78
N MET A 205 15.27 -33.97 -24.71
CA MET A 205 16.49 -33.40 -24.14
C MET A 205 17.15 -34.32 -23.12
N ASN A 206 18.47 -34.22 -23.00
CA ASN A 206 19.28 -34.95 -22.02
C ASN A 206 18.81 -34.69 -20.59
N PRO A 207 18.83 -35.67 -19.66
CA PRO A 207 18.43 -35.48 -18.25
C PRO A 207 19.14 -34.33 -17.55
N VAL A 208 20.44 -34.12 -17.88
CA VAL A 208 21.21 -32.99 -17.31
C VAL A 208 20.67 -31.65 -17.77
N GLY A 209 20.26 -31.51 -19.04
CA GLY A 209 19.66 -30.29 -19.57
C GLY A 209 18.28 -29.99 -18.93
N LYS A 210 17.46 -31.03 -18.70
CA LYS A 210 16.20 -30.92 -17.99
C LYS A 210 16.38 -30.40 -16.57
N GLY A 211 17.41 -30.93 -15.87
CA GLY A 211 17.76 -30.48 -14.52
C GLY A 211 18.20 -29.01 -14.47
N LEU A 212 19.00 -28.58 -15.43
CA LEU A 212 19.45 -27.20 -15.54
C LEU A 212 18.27 -26.25 -15.78
N ILE A 213 17.36 -26.58 -16.69
CA ILE A 213 16.17 -25.79 -16.98
C ILE A 213 15.25 -25.72 -15.75
N PHE A 214 15.08 -26.83 -15.03
CA PHE A 214 14.31 -26.83 -13.79
C PHE A 214 14.89 -25.87 -12.74
N VAL A 215 16.20 -25.86 -12.55
CA VAL A 215 16.87 -24.92 -11.62
C VAL A 215 16.65 -23.46 -12.04
N ILE A 216 16.76 -23.16 -13.34
CA ILE A 216 16.49 -21.81 -13.86
C ILE A 216 15.03 -21.41 -13.59
N GLU A 217 14.07 -22.32 -13.77
CA GLU A 217 12.67 -22.04 -13.53
C GLU A 217 12.38 -21.78 -12.03
N VAL A 218 12.98 -22.58 -11.15
CA VAL A 218 12.92 -22.35 -9.69
C VAL A 218 13.44 -20.96 -9.34
N ILE A 219 14.61 -20.58 -9.85
CA ILE A 219 15.19 -19.25 -9.63
C ILE A 219 14.23 -18.17 -10.16
N SER A 220 13.66 -18.36 -11.35
CA SER A 220 12.69 -17.44 -11.96
C SER A 220 11.47 -17.19 -11.09
N HIS A 221 10.96 -18.21 -10.40
CA HIS A 221 9.86 -18.05 -9.44
C HIS A 221 10.22 -17.15 -8.25
N PHE A 222 11.42 -17.29 -7.69
CA PHE A 222 11.90 -16.42 -6.59
C PHE A 222 12.21 -15.01 -7.08
N VAL A 223 12.85 -14.86 -8.23
CA VAL A 223 13.13 -13.55 -8.83
C VAL A 223 11.83 -12.78 -9.09
N ARG A 224 10.78 -13.48 -9.54
CA ARG A 224 9.46 -12.87 -9.74
C ARG A 224 8.86 -12.32 -8.46
N LEU A 225 8.97 -13.04 -7.33
CA LEU A 225 8.53 -12.59 -6.02
C LEU A 225 9.27 -11.31 -5.59
N ILE A 226 10.61 -11.31 -5.68
CA ILE A 226 11.44 -10.16 -5.33
C ILE A 226 11.14 -8.98 -6.26
N SER A 227 11.11 -9.21 -7.56
CA SER A 227 10.86 -8.15 -8.56
C SER A 227 9.50 -7.48 -8.38
N LEU A 228 8.45 -8.24 -8.03
CA LEU A 228 7.11 -7.70 -7.79
C LEU A 228 7.08 -6.83 -6.52
N SER A 229 7.68 -7.30 -5.43
CA SER A 229 7.74 -6.55 -4.17
C SER A 229 8.57 -5.28 -4.29
N VAL A 230 9.74 -5.34 -4.94
CA VAL A 230 10.60 -4.17 -5.18
C VAL A 230 9.91 -3.17 -6.11
N ARG A 231 9.19 -3.62 -7.14
CA ARG A 231 8.44 -2.74 -8.04
C ARG A 231 7.35 -1.95 -7.29
N LEU A 232 6.58 -2.63 -6.44
CA LEU A 232 5.54 -1.98 -5.65
C LEU A 232 6.16 -0.96 -4.67
N PHE A 233 7.19 -1.36 -3.94
CA PHE A 233 7.94 -0.50 -3.03
C PHE A 233 8.54 0.71 -3.75
N ALA A 234 9.26 0.49 -4.86
CA ALA A 234 9.97 1.56 -5.58
C ALA A 234 9.00 2.59 -6.17
N ASN A 235 7.86 2.16 -6.72
CA ASN A 235 6.87 3.08 -7.27
C ASN A 235 6.28 3.99 -6.19
N ILE A 236 5.98 3.44 -5.02
CA ILE A 236 5.40 4.20 -3.91
C ILE A 236 6.44 5.12 -3.29
N LEU A 237 7.65 4.62 -3.05
CA LEU A 237 8.76 5.41 -2.52
C LEU A 237 9.10 6.58 -3.44
N ALA A 238 9.21 6.33 -4.76
CA ALA A 238 9.47 7.37 -5.75
C ALA A 238 8.37 8.43 -5.77
N GLY A 239 7.09 8.03 -5.69
CA GLY A 239 5.96 8.95 -5.61
C GLY A 239 6.01 9.84 -4.37
N HIS A 240 6.30 9.27 -3.20
CA HIS A 240 6.45 10.03 -1.96
C HIS A 240 7.64 10.98 -1.99
N LEU A 241 8.81 10.51 -2.43
CA LEU A 241 10.00 11.36 -2.56
C LEU A 241 9.75 12.53 -3.51
N LEU A 242 9.07 12.30 -4.64
CA LEU A 242 8.73 13.35 -5.58
C LEU A 242 7.87 14.43 -4.91
N LEU A 243 6.84 14.05 -4.17
CA LEU A 243 5.98 15.00 -3.45
C LEU A 243 6.75 15.77 -2.36
N LEU A 244 7.63 15.09 -1.63
CA LEU A 244 8.46 15.72 -0.60
C LEU A 244 9.46 16.73 -1.22
N PHE A 245 10.09 16.40 -2.33
CA PHE A 245 11.00 17.30 -3.03
C PHE A 245 10.28 18.50 -3.63
N MET A 246 9.11 18.30 -4.26
CA MET A 246 8.30 19.41 -4.80
C MET A 246 7.77 20.32 -3.69
N GLY A 247 7.28 19.76 -2.58
CA GLY A 247 6.79 20.52 -1.43
C GLY A 247 7.92 21.23 -0.65
N GLY A 248 9.11 20.64 -0.57
CA GLY A 248 10.29 21.21 0.12
C GLY A 248 11.06 22.23 -0.72
N GLY A 249 11.07 22.08 -2.06
CA GLY A 249 11.78 22.96 -2.98
C GLY A 249 11.22 24.37 -3.03
N ASP A 250 9.91 24.51 -2.90
CA ASP A 250 9.24 25.81 -2.93
C ASP A 250 9.59 26.70 -1.70
N ARG A 251 9.91 26.09 -0.57
CA ARG A 251 10.35 26.82 0.64
C ARG A 251 11.74 27.42 0.52
N LYS A 252 12.65 26.83 -0.27
CA LYS A 252 14.00 27.39 -0.50
C LYS A 252 13.97 28.56 -1.49
N SER A 253 13.14 28.50 -2.53
CA SER A 253 13.03 29.56 -3.51
C SER A 253 12.43 30.84 -2.92
N THR A 254 11.46 30.70 -2.01
CA THR A 254 10.82 31.84 -1.33
C THR A 254 11.77 32.57 -0.36
N ARG A 255 12.75 31.87 0.24
CA ARG A 255 13.76 32.48 1.12
C ARG A 255 14.85 33.21 0.36
N LEU A 256 15.22 32.78 -0.84
CA LEU A 256 16.21 33.48 -1.68
C LEU A 256 15.66 34.78 -2.27
N ASN A 257 14.33 34.90 -2.44
CA ASN A 257 13.68 36.12 -2.94
C ASN A 257 13.39 37.19 -1.86
N SER A 258 13.52 36.83 -0.57
CA SER A 258 13.28 37.77 0.55
C SER A 258 14.56 38.38 1.13
N SER A 259 15.74 38.09 0.53
CA SER A 259 17.04 38.60 0.94
C SER A 259 17.67 39.62 -0.06
N HIS A 260 16.84 40.23 -0.91
CA HIS A 260 17.20 41.38 -1.74
C HIS A 260 16.39 42.61 -1.38
#